data_553c75241d0706fac6aa71450320fb7c
#
_entry.id   553c75241d0706fac6aa71450320fb7c
#
_cell.length_a   1.000
_cell.length_b   1.000
_cell.length_c   1.000
_cell.angle_alpha   90.00
_cell.angle_beta   90.00
_cell.angle_gamma   90.00
#
_symmetry.space_group_name_H-M   'P 1'
#
loop_
_entity.id
_entity.type
_entity.pdbx_description
1 polymer ?
#
loop_
_entity_poly.entity_id
_entity_poly.type
_entity_poly.pdbx_seq_one_letter_code
_entity_poly.pdbx_strand_id
1 'polypeptide(L)'
;MGTPLGEFSKAAADVIAGAAPSVVGVGPAGSGVVIGDGLVVTNAHNLRGEIAVTFEDGRVATGMVAGADLDGDLAVLSVDTSGSPALAWSSGEVALGEVVIGLSRPGGGSLRAGVGFVTGLGIAFRGPGGRTVTGALEHSAPLARGSSGGPVVDSEGRLVGVNTHRSGEGFYLALPVGADLKARVDALGRGESPRRVRLGVALAPPKVARKLRHAVGLPERDGLLVHAVEESGPADRAGIRRGDLIVSVGGQPVTTVEELATGLSAAGDAGNADLVVVRGVDELAIAVNFEQTAPSGQASA
;
A
#
# COMPACT_ATOMS: atom_id res chain seq x y z
N MET A 1 17.95 -3.20 -43.72
CA MET A 1 17.87 -3.87 -42.41
C MET A 1 18.22 -2.82 -41.33
N GLY A 2 17.36 -2.68 -40.33
CA GLY A 2 17.66 -1.81 -39.20
C GLY A 2 18.81 -2.38 -38.36
N THR A 3 19.47 -1.52 -37.57
CA THR A 3 20.40 -2.02 -36.57
C THR A 3 19.62 -2.63 -35.40
N PRO A 4 20.15 -3.65 -34.68
CA PRO A 4 19.46 -4.22 -33.51
C PRO A 4 19.00 -3.17 -32.48
N LEU A 5 19.79 -2.12 -32.28
CA LEU A 5 19.45 -1.00 -31.41
C LEU A 5 18.27 -0.18 -31.96
N GLY A 6 18.20 0.01 -33.28
CA GLY A 6 17.07 0.68 -33.93
C GLY A 6 15.78 -0.10 -33.85
N GLU A 7 15.87 -1.42 -34.00
CA GLU A 7 14.71 -2.34 -33.83
C GLU A 7 14.21 -2.34 -32.39
N PHE A 8 15.12 -2.41 -31.40
CA PHE A 8 14.78 -2.27 -29.99
C PHE A 8 14.12 -0.92 -29.68
N SER A 9 14.69 0.18 -30.17
CA SER A 9 14.13 1.53 -29.93
C SER A 9 12.73 1.65 -30.50
N LYS A 10 12.49 1.09 -31.70
CA LYS A 10 11.16 1.06 -32.32
C LYS A 10 10.18 0.23 -31.48
N ALA A 11 10.56 -0.98 -31.08
CA ALA A 11 9.73 -1.85 -30.28
C ALA A 11 9.33 -1.19 -28.95
N ALA A 12 10.30 -0.56 -28.27
CA ALA A 12 10.01 0.17 -27.02
C ALA A 12 9.05 1.35 -27.25
N ALA A 13 9.22 2.10 -28.33
CA ALA A 13 8.33 3.21 -28.68
C ALA A 13 6.91 2.72 -29.00
N ASP A 14 6.76 1.60 -29.72
CA ASP A 14 5.48 1.01 -30.07
C ASP A 14 4.74 0.54 -28.79
N VAL A 15 5.45 -0.10 -27.84
CA VAL A 15 4.89 -0.50 -26.51
C VAL A 15 4.43 0.72 -25.72
N ILE A 16 5.27 1.75 -25.65
CA ILE A 16 4.92 2.99 -24.93
C ILE A 16 3.68 3.64 -25.55
N ALA A 17 3.61 3.75 -26.86
CA ALA A 17 2.47 4.34 -27.57
C ALA A 17 1.18 3.54 -27.32
N GLY A 18 1.26 2.20 -27.32
CA GLY A 18 0.13 1.32 -27.04
C GLY A 18 -0.41 1.42 -25.61
N ALA A 19 0.48 1.60 -24.63
CA ALA A 19 0.10 1.69 -23.23
C ALA A 19 -0.28 3.11 -22.77
N ALA A 20 0.18 4.15 -23.47
CA ALA A 20 0.00 5.56 -23.11
C ALA A 20 -1.45 5.97 -22.81
N PRO A 21 -2.47 5.56 -23.60
CA PRO A 21 -3.86 5.94 -23.36
C PRO A 21 -4.46 5.40 -22.07
N SER A 22 -3.85 4.33 -21.50
CA SER A 22 -4.27 3.73 -20.23
C SER A 22 -3.62 4.39 -19.01
N VAL A 23 -2.62 5.27 -19.22
CA VAL A 23 -1.87 5.91 -18.12
C VAL A 23 -2.48 7.27 -17.79
N VAL A 24 -2.91 7.45 -16.55
CA VAL A 24 -3.57 8.66 -16.08
C VAL A 24 -2.76 9.37 -14.98
N GLY A 25 -2.95 10.67 -14.85
CA GLY A 25 -2.54 11.42 -13.67
C GLY A 25 -3.56 11.28 -12.57
N VAL A 26 -3.12 11.21 -11.30
CA VAL A 26 -4.00 11.08 -10.13
C VAL A 26 -3.62 12.12 -9.09
N GLY A 27 -4.58 12.97 -8.73
CA GLY A 27 -4.38 14.06 -7.78
C GLY A 27 -3.27 15.02 -8.21
N PRO A 28 -2.65 15.74 -7.27
CA PRO A 28 -1.69 16.81 -7.60
C PRO A 28 -0.33 16.29 -8.11
N ALA A 29 0.01 15.03 -7.84
CA ALA A 29 1.36 14.54 -8.13
C ALA A 29 1.44 13.04 -8.49
N GLY A 30 0.39 12.26 -8.31
CA GLY A 30 0.40 10.81 -8.54
C GLY A 30 0.12 10.42 -9.98
N SER A 31 0.22 9.13 -10.25
CA SER A 31 -0.15 8.46 -11.50
C SER A 31 -1.12 7.32 -11.21
N GLY A 32 -1.75 6.80 -12.25
CA GLY A 32 -2.64 5.66 -12.20
C GLY A 32 -2.67 4.91 -13.53
N VAL A 33 -3.37 3.80 -13.56
CA VAL A 33 -3.59 2.99 -14.75
C VAL A 33 -5.05 2.55 -14.85
N VAL A 34 -5.64 2.73 -16.01
CA VAL A 34 -6.98 2.21 -16.34
C VAL A 34 -6.89 0.68 -16.44
N ILE A 35 -7.71 -0.02 -15.66
CA ILE A 35 -7.70 -1.50 -15.59
C ILE A 35 -9.01 -2.15 -16.00
N GLY A 36 -10.05 -1.37 -16.22
CA GLY A 36 -11.38 -1.80 -16.58
C GLY A 36 -12.27 -0.61 -16.88
N ASP A 37 -13.49 -0.90 -17.31
CA ASP A 37 -14.49 0.13 -17.53
C ASP A 37 -14.83 0.83 -16.20
N GLY A 38 -14.60 2.14 -16.15
CA GLY A 38 -14.83 2.94 -14.97
C GLY A 38 -13.83 2.75 -13.83
N LEU A 39 -12.73 1.99 -14.00
CA LEU A 39 -11.80 1.66 -12.91
C LEU A 39 -10.36 2.08 -13.21
N VAL A 40 -9.76 2.77 -12.25
CA VAL A 40 -8.34 3.15 -12.25
C VAL A 40 -7.68 2.63 -10.99
N VAL A 41 -6.54 1.94 -11.14
CA VAL A 41 -5.66 1.58 -10.02
C VAL A 41 -4.62 2.68 -9.79
N THR A 42 -4.36 2.95 -8.52
CA THR A 42 -3.29 3.86 -8.06
C THR A 42 -2.78 3.41 -6.69
N ASN A 43 -1.81 4.13 -6.13
CA ASN A 43 -1.41 3.90 -4.73
C ASN A 43 -2.32 4.63 -3.75
N ALA A 44 -2.50 4.03 -2.57
CA ALA A 44 -3.32 4.63 -1.52
C ALA A 44 -2.76 5.97 -1.01
N HIS A 45 -1.43 6.16 -1.02
CA HIS A 45 -0.82 7.42 -0.62
C HIS A 45 -1.06 8.58 -1.59
N ASN A 46 -1.58 8.31 -2.80
CA ASN A 46 -2.02 9.33 -3.76
C ASN A 46 -3.40 9.91 -3.43
N LEU A 47 -4.17 9.26 -2.53
CA LEU A 47 -5.50 9.68 -2.13
C LEU A 47 -5.43 10.90 -1.19
N ARG A 48 -5.48 12.11 -1.73
CA ARG A 48 -5.43 13.36 -0.94
C ARG A 48 -6.44 14.36 -1.46
N GLY A 49 -7.35 14.78 -0.59
CA GLY A 49 -8.39 15.75 -0.95
C GLY A 49 -9.30 15.25 -2.06
N GLU A 50 -9.74 16.17 -2.92
CA GLU A 50 -10.46 15.83 -4.14
C GLU A 50 -9.51 15.15 -5.14
N ILE A 51 -9.91 14.00 -5.66
CA ILE A 51 -9.05 13.18 -6.53
C ILE A 51 -9.37 13.49 -7.98
N ALA A 52 -8.62 14.40 -8.58
CA ALA A 52 -8.67 14.65 -10.02
C ALA A 52 -7.94 13.52 -10.75
N VAL A 53 -8.59 12.96 -11.79
CA VAL A 53 -7.98 11.98 -12.71
C VAL A 53 -7.84 12.68 -14.07
N THR A 54 -6.60 12.82 -14.55
CA THR A 54 -6.29 13.47 -15.84
C THR A 54 -5.89 12.42 -16.86
N PHE A 55 -6.58 12.38 -17.96
CA PHE A 55 -6.38 11.45 -19.09
C PHE A 55 -5.40 11.98 -20.12
N GLU A 56 -5.03 11.14 -21.09
CA GLU A 56 -4.07 11.48 -22.14
C GLU A 56 -4.54 12.65 -23.04
N ASP A 57 -5.82 12.70 -23.34
CA ASP A 57 -6.46 13.75 -24.15
C ASP A 57 -6.59 15.11 -23.41
N GLY A 58 -6.15 15.18 -22.16
CA GLY A 58 -6.27 16.36 -21.29
C GLY A 58 -7.61 16.45 -20.55
N ARG A 59 -8.53 15.54 -20.74
CA ARG A 59 -9.78 15.47 -19.99
C ARG A 59 -9.48 15.23 -18.51
N VAL A 60 -10.18 15.95 -17.64
CA VAL A 60 -10.10 15.79 -16.18
C VAL A 60 -11.47 15.34 -15.66
N ALA A 61 -11.47 14.29 -14.86
CA ALA A 61 -12.66 13.79 -14.17
C ALA A 61 -12.41 13.65 -12.68
N THR A 62 -13.45 13.79 -11.86
CA THR A 62 -13.35 13.52 -10.42
C THR A 62 -13.42 12.01 -10.16
N GLY A 63 -12.36 11.46 -9.57
CA GLY A 63 -12.30 10.07 -9.13
C GLY A 63 -12.93 9.89 -7.75
N MET A 64 -13.74 8.86 -7.58
CA MET A 64 -14.25 8.43 -6.29
C MET A 64 -13.48 7.20 -5.83
N VAL A 65 -13.11 7.12 -4.55
CA VAL A 65 -12.46 5.92 -4.00
C VAL A 65 -13.50 4.80 -3.97
N ALA A 66 -13.35 3.79 -4.83
CA ALA A 66 -14.13 2.56 -4.76
C ALA A 66 -13.68 1.74 -3.55
N GLY A 67 -12.36 1.58 -3.38
CA GLY A 67 -11.77 0.94 -2.22
C GLY A 67 -10.30 1.25 -2.08
N ALA A 68 -9.76 1.10 -0.86
CA ALA A 68 -8.35 1.34 -0.57
C ALA A 68 -7.79 0.36 0.47
N ASP A 69 -6.63 -0.19 0.17
CA ASP A 69 -5.77 -0.92 1.09
C ASP A 69 -4.59 0.00 1.48
N LEU A 70 -4.75 0.69 2.61
CA LEU A 70 -3.76 1.66 3.09
C LEU A 70 -2.45 1.00 3.53
N ASP A 71 -2.51 -0.25 3.96
CA ASP A 71 -1.35 -0.99 4.44
C ASP A 71 -0.56 -1.61 3.28
N GLY A 72 -1.25 -2.10 2.27
CA GLY A 72 -0.66 -2.59 1.02
C GLY A 72 -0.41 -1.52 -0.03
N ASP A 73 -0.68 -0.24 0.29
CA ASP A 73 -0.47 0.92 -0.58
C ASP A 73 -1.15 0.81 -1.95
N LEU A 74 -2.38 0.31 -1.97
CA LEU A 74 -3.17 0.07 -3.18
C LEU A 74 -4.53 0.73 -3.08
N ALA A 75 -5.01 1.34 -4.16
CA ALA A 75 -6.35 1.90 -4.23
C ALA A 75 -6.96 1.72 -5.62
N VAL A 76 -8.29 1.60 -5.64
CA VAL A 76 -9.09 1.60 -6.86
C VAL A 76 -10.01 2.80 -6.83
N LEU A 77 -10.00 3.54 -7.92
CA LEU A 77 -10.88 4.69 -8.14
C LEU A 77 -11.98 4.29 -9.13
N SER A 78 -13.20 4.72 -8.86
CA SER A 78 -14.29 4.75 -9.81
C SER A 78 -14.29 6.12 -10.49
N VAL A 79 -14.20 6.14 -11.82
CA VAL A 79 -14.13 7.36 -12.63
C VAL A 79 -14.58 7.06 -14.05
N ASP A 80 -15.17 8.01 -14.75
CA ASP A 80 -15.48 7.85 -16.17
C ASP A 80 -14.19 7.68 -17.00
N THR A 81 -13.95 6.45 -17.47
CA THR A 81 -12.79 6.09 -18.29
C THR A 81 -13.09 6.08 -19.80
N SER A 82 -14.21 6.64 -20.24
CA SER A 82 -14.60 6.69 -21.66
C SER A 82 -13.46 7.24 -22.54
N GLY A 83 -13.12 6.52 -23.61
CA GLY A 83 -12.03 6.87 -24.51
C GLY A 83 -10.63 6.44 -24.04
N SER A 84 -10.48 5.87 -22.85
CA SER A 84 -9.20 5.36 -22.34
C SER A 84 -9.29 3.84 -22.13
N PRO A 85 -8.56 3.03 -22.93
CA PRO A 85 -8.64 1.58 -22.86
C PRO A 85 -8.05 1.05 -21.55
N ALA A 86 -8.57 -0.08 -21.08
CA ALA A 86 -7.95 -0.81 -19.98
C ALA A 86 -6.63 -1.45 -20.44
N LEU A 87 -5.60 -1.35 -19.60
CA LEU A 87 -4.34 -2.04 -19.84
C LEU A 87 -4.51 -3.54 -19.56
N ALA A 88 -4.08 -4.37 -20.53
CA ALA A 88 -4.13 -5.83 -20.36
C ALA A 88 -3.18 -6.27 -19.23
N TRP A 89 -3.62 -7.20 -18.38
CA TRP A 89 -2.81 -7.80 -17.34
C TRP A 89 -1.91 -8.87 -17.92
N SER A 90 -0.63 -8.92 -17.50
CA SER A 90 0.23 -10.05 -17.82
C SER A 90 -0.29 -11.32 -17.14
N SER A 91 -0.19 -12.43 -17.84
CA SER A 91 -0.57 -13.76 -17.33
C SER A 91 0.66 -14.59 -16.92
N GLY A 92 1.87 -14.10 -17.23
CA GLY A 92 3.13 -14.76 -16.93
C GLY A 92 3.78 -14.28 -15.64
N GLU A 93 4.60 -15.13 -15.06
CA GLU A 93 5.53 -14.70 -13.99
C GLU A 93 6.67 -13.90 -14.61
N VAL A 94 7.04 -12.82 -13.95
CA VAL A 94 8.14 -11.96 -14.37
C VAL A 94 9.46 -12.53 -13.84
N ALA A 95 10.48 -12.62 -14.69
CA ALA A 95 11.80 -13.15 -14.33
C ALA A 95 12.85 -12.04 -14.16
N LEU A 96 13.91 -12.33 -13.38
CA LEU A 96 15.07 -11.45 -13.27
C LEU A 96 15.71 -11.22 -14.63
N GLY A 97 16.04 -9.96 -14.94
CA GLY A 97 16.67 -9.58 -16.19
C GLY A 97 15.69 -9.34 -17.34
N GLU A 98 14.40 -9.54 -17.16
CA GLU A 98 13.39 -9.16 -18.16
C GLU A 98 13.34 -7.66 -18.36
N VAL A 99 13.14 -7.25 -19.63
CA VAL A 99 12.94 -5.85 -19.99
C VAL A 99 11.57 -5.40 -19.53
N VAL A 100 11.54 -4.27 -18.84
CA VAL A 100 10.28 -3.63 -18.41
C VAL A 100 10.32 -2.15 -18.75
N ILE A 101 9.12 -1.57 -18.93
CA ILE A 101 8.94 -0.14 -19.19
C ILE A 101 8.06 0.42 -18.08
N GLY A 102 8.62 1.35 -17.31
CA GLY A 102 7.87 2.11 -16.32
C GLY A 102 7.21 3.32 -16.98
N LEU A 103 5.89 3.48 -16.80
CA LEU A 103 5.11 4.59 -17.35
C LEU A 103 4.47 5.40 -16.25
N SER A 104 4.30 6.70 -16.49
CA SER A 104 3.63 7.59 -15.53
C SER A 104 3.16 8.88 -16.19
N ARG A 105 2.17 9.53 -15.54
CA ARG A 105 1.65 10.86 -15.91
C ARG A 105 1.50 11.71 -14.64
N PRO A 106 2.63 12.15 -14.04
CA PRO A 106 2.62 12.81 -12.73
C PRO A 106 1.72 14.05 -12.72
N GLY A 107 0.72 14.07 -11.85
CA GLY A 107 -0.20 15.20 -11.69
C GLY A 107 -0.95 15.60 -12.96
N GLY A 108 -1.16 14.66 -13.90
CA GLY A 108 -1.82 14.94 -15.17
C GLY A 108 -0.94 15.66 -16.21
N GLY A 109 0.37 15.78 -15.98
CA GLY A 109 1.31 16.32 -16.95
C GLY A 109 1.62 15.39 -18.12
N SER A 110 2.72 15.66 -18.84
CA SER A 110 3.16 14.82 -19.95
C SER A 110 3.48 13.39 -19.53
N LEU A 111 3.19 12.43 -20.40
CA LEU A 111 3.62 11.04 -20.23
C LEU A 111 5.14 10.97 -20.05
N ARG A 112 5.55 10.16 -19.11
CA ARG A 112 6.96 9.81 -18.89
C ARG A 112 7.12 8.31 -18.99
N ALA A 113 8.18 7.88 -19.65
CA ALA A 113 8.51 6.48 -19.87
C ALA A 113 9.99 6.25 -19.61
N GLY A 114 10.33 5.12 -19.03
CA GLY A 114 11.71 4.66 -18.85
C GLY A 114 11.80 3.17 -19.11
N VAL A 115 12.81 2.75 -19.86
CA VAL A 115 13.12 1.33 -20.09
C VAL A 115 14.14 0.87 -19.07
N GLY A 116 13.96 -0.30 -18.52
CA GLY A 116 14.85 -0.93 -17.56
C GLY A 116 14.67 -2.43 -17.53
N PHE A 117 15.15 -3.03 -16.44
CA PHE A 117 15.15 -4.47 -16.24
C PHE A 117 14.58 -4.80 -14.86
N VAL A 118 14.00 -5.97 -14.71
CA VAL A 118 13.70 -6.55 -13.40
C VAL A 118 15.01 -6.88 -12.69
N THR A 119 15.22 -6.29 -11.53
CA THR A 119 16.47 -6.40 -10.74
C THR A 119 16.27 -7.18 -9.44
N GLY A 120 15.02 -7.36 -8.98
CA GLY A 120 14.73 -8.10 -7.77
C GLY A 120 13.28 -8.57 -7.73
N LEU A 121 13.05 -9.70 -7.07
CA LEU A 121 11.74 -10.30 -6.84
C LEU A 121 11.57 -10.60 -5.35
N GLY A 122 10.34 -10.50 -4.84
CA GLY A 122 10.04 -10.81 -3.45
C GLY A 122 10.59 -9.80 -2.44
N ILE A 123 10.91 -8.58 -2.88
CA ILE A 123 11.50 -7.55 -2.03
C ILE A 123 10.50 -7.06 -0.99
N ALA A 124 10.98 -6.89 0.25
CA ALA A 124 10.19 -6.29 1.32
C ALA A 124 10.57 -4.82 1.51
N PHE A 125 9.57 -3.96 1.72
CA PHE A 125 9.79 -2.53 1.98
C PHE A 125 8.79 -1.99 3.00
N ARG A 126 9.09 -0.85 3.60
CA ARG A 126 8.14 -0.15 4.47
C ARG A 126 7.21 0.73 3.63
N GLY A 127 5.93 0.39 3.66
CA GLY A 127 4.88 1.19 3.04
C GLY A 127 4.62 2.52 3.79
N PRO A 128 3.80 3.42 3.21
CA PRO A 128 3.50 4.74 3.81
C PRO A 128 2.86 4.67 5.19
N GLY A 129 2.17 3.58 5.51
CA GLY A 129 1.57 3.30 6.83
C GLY A 129 2.55 2.76 7.87
N GLY A 130 3.85 2.63 7.53
CA GLY A 130 4.90 2.07 8.38
C GLY A 130 4.89 0.53 8.45
N ARG A 131 3.97 -0.14 7.77
CA ARG A 131 3.93 -1.61 7.67
C ARG A 131 4.87 -2.13 6.61
N THR A 132 5.35 -3.35 6.80
CA THR A 132 6.15 -4.04 5.79
C THR A 132 5.22 -4.59 4.70
N VAL A 133 5.43 -4.13 3.46
CA VAL A 133 4.87 -4.72 2.25
C VAL A 133 5.89 -5.71 1.72
N THR A 134 5.48 -6.95 1.48
CA THR A 134 6.35 -8.02 0.98
C THR A 134 5.99 -8.37 -0.47
N GLY A 135 6.90 -9.03 -1.16
CA GLY A 135 6.64 -9.55 -2.49
C GLY A 135 6.80 -8.53 -3.62
N ALA A 136 7.37 -7.34 -3.37
CA ALA A 136 7.54 -6.33 -4.40
C ALA A 136 8.52 -6.80 -5.50
N LEU A 137 8.25 -6.33 -6.72
CA LEU A 137 9.14 -6.37 -7.86
C LEU A 137 10.05 -5.14 -7.84
N GLU A 138 11.36 -5.33 -7.94
CA GLU A 138 12.31 -4.23 -8.11
C GLU A 138 12.73 -4.13 -9.57
N HIS A 139 12.86 -2.90 -10.09
CA HIS A 139 13.29 -2.65 -11.45
C HIS A 139 14.14 -1.38 -11.56
N SER A 140 14.94 -1.31 -12.64
CA SER A 140 15.84 -0.20 -12.94
C SER A 140 15.30 0.81 -13.95
N ALA A 141 14.05 0.69 -14.41
CA ALA A 141 13.43 1.68 -15.30
C ALA A 141 13.37 3.04 -14.61
N PRO A 142 14.01 4.10 -15.16
CA PRO A 142 14.07 5.38 -14.50
C PRO A 142 12.70 6.05 -14.41
N LEU A 143 12.32 6.48 -13.19
CA LEU A 143 11.02 7.08 -12.92
C LEU A 143 11.17 8.51 -12.36
N ALA A 144 10.29 9.39 -12.80
CA ALA A 144 10.16 10.73 -12.25
C ALA A 144 9.46 10.71 -10.87
N ARG A 145 9.53 11.82 -10.13
CA ARG A 145 8.65 12.04 -8.99
C ARG A 145 7.19 12.03 -9.45
N GLY A 146 6.32 11.37 -8.67
CA GLY A 146 4.91 11.24 -9.01
C GLY A 146 4.59 10.05 -9.91
N SER A 147 5.53 9.13 -10.13
CA SER A 147 5.29 7.90 -10.90
C SER A 147 4.57 6.82 -10.08
N SER A 148 4.41 7.00 -8.78
CA SER A 148 3.65 6.09 -7.91
C SER A 148 2.22 5.93 -8.43
N GLY A 149 1.76 4.69 -8.55
CA GLY A 149 0.48 4.31 -9.13
C GLY A 149 0.51 4.07 -10.65
N GLY A 150 1.55 4.53 -11.34
CA GLY A 150 1.72 4.28 -12.78
C GLY A 150 2.13 2.82 -13.06
N PRO A 151 1.84 2.31 -14.26
CA PRO A 151 2.14 0.92 -14.62
C PRO A 151 3.62 0.66 -14.88
N VAL A 152 4.02 -0.57 -14.60
CA VAL A 152 5.18 -1.24 -15.19
C VAL A 152 4.64 -2.24 -16.18
N VAL A 153 5.11 -2.20 -17.44
CA VAL A 153 4.67 -3.10 -18.50
C VAL A 153 5.82 -3.95 -19.02
N ASP A 154 5.47 -5.14 -19.55
CA ASP A 154 6.41 -6.03 -20.24
C ASP A 154 6.67 -5.57 -21.70
N SER A 155 7.45 -6.36 -22.43
CA SER A 155 7.78 -6.10 -23.85
C SER A 155 6.56 -6.21 -24.80
N GLU A 156 5.44 -6.70 -24.33
CA GLU A 156 4.18 -6.79 -25.08
C GLU A 156 3.16 -5.71 -24.66
N GLY A 157 3.56 -4.81 -23.74
CA GLY A 157 2.71 -3.73 -23.24
C GLY A 157 1.68 -4.16 -22.19
N ARG A 158 1.82 -5.35 -21.60
CA ARG A 158 0.93 -5.85 -20.56
C ARG A 158 1.41 -5.42 -19.18
N LEU A 159 0.48 -5.13 -18.28
CA LEU A 159 0.75 -4.74 -16.90
C LEU A 159 1.44 -5.88 -16.15
N VAL A 160 2.65 -5.64 -15.66
CA VAL A 160 3.42 -6.56 -14.78
C VAL A 160 3.57 -6.03 -13.36
N GLY A 161 3.27 -4.75 -13.12
CA GLY A 161 3.31 -4.16 -11.78
C GLY A 161 2.77 -2.75 -11.73
N VAL A 162 2.48 -2.29 -10.51
CA VAL A 162 2.08 -0.92 -10.21
C VAL A 162 3.19 -0.27 -9.40
N ASN A 163 3.82 0.78 -9.95
CA ASN A 163 4.91 1.50 -9.28
C ASN A 163 4.47 2.04 -7.93
N THR A 164 5.30 1.92 -6.90
CA THR A 164 4.98 2.41 -5.56
C THR A 164 6.13 3.22 -4.94
N HIS A 165 7.26 2.62 -4.62
CA HIS A 165 8.34 3.23 -3.85
C HIS A 165 9.67 3.25 -4.61
N ARG A 166 10.57 4.15 -4.20
CA ARG A 166 11.96 4.13 -4.64
C ARG A 166 12.77 3.24 -3.70
N SER A 167 13.56 2.30 -4.26
CA SER A 167 14.47 1.41 -3.54
C SER A 167 15.92 1.87 -3.70
N GLY A 168 16.28 2.99 -3.07
CA GLY A 168 17.63 3.55 -3.21
C GLY A 168 17.86 4.33 -4.51
N GLU A 169 19.13 4.47 -4.93
CA GLU A 169 19.49 5.23 -6.12
C GLU A 169 19.34 4.38 -7.38
N GLY A 170 18.43 4.79 -8.27
CA GLY A 170 18.22 4.16 -9.58
C GLY A 170 17.33 2.92 -9.58
N PHE A 171 16.83 2.46 -8.43
CA PHE A 171 15.92 1.32 -8.33
C PHE A 171 14.55 1.73 -7.80
N TYR A 172 13.51 1.04 -8.29
CA TYR A 172 12.12 1.33 -7.98
C TYR A 172 11.38 0.04 -7.68
N LEU A 173 10.39 0.13 -6.80
CA LEU A 173 9.56 -1.00 -6.40
C LEU A 173 8.17 -0.86 -7.03
N ALA A 174 7.64 -1.99 -7.45
CA ALA A 174 6.28 -2.12 -7.94
C ALA A 174 5.56 -3.26 -7.21
N LEU A 175 4.26 -3.11 -7.02
CA LEU A 175 3.37 -4.20 -6.61
C LEU A 175 3.20 -5.12 -7.82
N PRO A 176 3.70 -6.38 -7.78
CA PRO A 176 3.71 -7.23 -8.96
C PRO A 176 2.31 -7.73 -9.31
N VAL A 177 2.06 -7.86 -10.60
CA VAL A 177 0.84 -8.52 -11.10
C VAL A 177 0.92 -10.02 -10.79
N GLY A 178 -0.20 -10.55 -10.31
CA GLY A 178 -0.41 -11.95 -10.00
C GLY A 178 -1.83 -12.15 -9.50
N ALA A 179 -2.17 -13.39 -9.15
CA ALA A 179 -3.51 -13.72 -8.65
C ALA A 179 -3.88 -12.92 -7.40
N ASP A 180 -2.91 -12.67 -6.50
CA ASP A 180 -3.12 -11.89 -5.27
C ASP A 180 -3.45 -10.42 -5.58
N LEU A 181 -2.64 -9.73 -6.39
CA LEU A 181 -2.91 -8.32 -6.72
C LEU A 181 -4.24 -8.18 -7.45
N LYS A 182 -4.54 -9.08 -8.38
CA LYS A 182 -5.80 -9.05 -9.12
C LYS A 182 -6.99 -9.24 -8.19
N ALA A 183 -6.95 -10.23 -7.30
CA ALA A 183 -8.02 -10.46 -6.32
C ALA A 183 -8.23 -9.25 -5.39
N ARG A 184 -7.14 -8.61 -4.94
CA ARG A 184 -7.20 -7.38 -4.13
C ARG A 184 -7.82 -6.22 -4.91
N VAL A 185 -7.42 -6.01 -6.15
CA VAL A 185 -7.98 -4.96 -7.01
C VAL A 185 -9.46 -5.20 -7.28
N ASP A 186 -9.85 -6.44 -7.57
CA ASP A 186 -11.26 -6.80 -7.79
C ASP A 186 -12.10 -6.57 -6.52
N ALA A 187 -11.59 -6.92 -5.33
CA ALA A 187 -12.25 -6.67 -4.05
C ALA A 187 -12.40 -5.16 -3.77
N LEU A 188 -11.33 -4.39 -3.95
CA LEU A 188 -11.36 -2.93 -3.78
C LEU A 188 -12.33 -2.26 -4.77
N GLY A 189 -12.38 -2.75 -6.02
CA GLY A 189 -13.33 -2.27 -7.03
C GLY A 189 -14.79 -2.50 -6.66
N ARG A 190 -15.08 -3.53 -5.84
CA ARG A 190 -16.42 -3.80 -5.28
C ARG A 190 -16.70 -3.03 -3.97
N GLY A 191 -15.76 -2.21 -3.49
CA GLY A 191 -15.89 -1.48 -2.23
C GLY A 191 -15.44 -2.28 -1.00
N GLU A 192 -14.83 -3.44 -1.18
CA GLU A 192 -14.34 -4.31 -0.11
C GLU A 192 -12.93 -3.86 0.31
N SER A 193 -12.83 -2.81 1.12
CA SER A 193 -11.54 -2.36 1.67
C SER A 193 -11.15 -3.17 2.89
N PRO A 194 -9.88 -3.59 3.03
CA PRO A 194 -9.40 -4.21 4.26
C PRO A 194 -9.70 -3.32 5.47
N ARG A 195 -10.26 -3.90 6.50
CA ARG A 195 -10.57 -3.16 7.73
C ARG A 195 -9.26 -2.82 8.44
N ARG A 196 -9.02 -1.53 8.62
CA ARG A 196 -7.88 -1.08 9.41
C ARG A 196 -8.23 -1.15 10.89
N VAL A 197 -7.71 -2.18 11.54
CA VAL A 197 -7.86 -2.32 12.98
C VAL A 197 -6.82 -1.46 13.68
N ARG A 198 -7.28 -0.45 14.43
CA ARG A 198 -6.43 0.40 15.26
C ARG A 198 -6.74 0.12 16.72
N LEU A 199 -5.72 -0.26 17.48
CA LEU A 199 -5.85 -0.47 18.93
C LEU A 199 -6.06 0.86 19.68
N GLY A 200 -5.54 1.97 19.16
CA GLY A 200 -5.62 3.28 19.81
C GLY A 200 -4.61 3.41 20.94
N VAL A 201 -3.38 2.93 20.76
CA VAL A 201 -2.27 3.06 21.73
C VAL A 201 -1.04 3.68 21.10
N ALA A 202 -0.32 4.47 21.88
CA ALA A 202 1.06 4.85 21.60
C ALA A 202 2.01 3.93 22.38
N LEU A 203 3.01 3.38 21.69
CA LEU A 203 3.95 2.43 22.26
C LEU A 203 5.30 3.10 22.54
N ALA A 204 5.92 2.79 23.65
CA ALA A 204 7.27 3.26 23.98
C ALA A 204 8.31 2.46 23.17
N PRO A 205 9.42 3.12 22.72
CA PRO A 205 10.53 2.40 22.11
C PRO A 205 11.07 1.31 23.07
N PRO A 206 11.49 0.13 22.59
CA PRO A 206 11.87 -1.01 23.45
C PRO A 206 12.95 -0.68 24.50
N LYS A 207 13.94 0.16 24.13
CA LYS A 207 14.97 0.61 25.08
C LYS A 207 14.40 1.48 26.23
N VAL A 208 13.40 2.29 25.91
CA VAL A 208 12.71 3.15 26.90
C VAL A 208 11.82 2.28 27.79
N ALA A 209 11.09 1.34 27.21
CA ALA A 209 10.26 0.39 27.95
C ALA A 209 11.05 -0.38 29.01
N ARG A 210 12.20 -0.95 28.65
CA ARG A 210 13.08 -1.65 29.60
C ARG A 210 13.56 -0.74 30.74
N LYS A 211 14.02 0.49 30.42
CA LYS A 211 14.45 1.46 31.45
C LYS A 211 13.32 1.81 32.41
N LEU A 212 12.12 2.05 31.90
CA LEU A 212 10.96 2.40 32.73
C LEU A 212 10.56 1.24 33.65
N ARG A 213 10.51 0.01 33.17
CA ARG A 213 10.22 -1.17 34.01
C ARG A 213 11.25 -1.41 35.07
N HIS A 214 12.53 -1.33 34.72
CA HIS A 214 13.63 -1.45 35.68
C HIS A 214 13.60 -0.35 36.77
N ALA A 215 13.29 0.89 36.38
CA ALA A 215 13.23 2.03 37.32
C ALA A 215 12.13 1.89 38.40
N VAL A 216 11.08 1.09 38.12
CA VAL A 216 10.01 0.82 39.09
C VAL A 216 10.09 -0.59 39.71
N GLY A 217 11.23 -1.28 39.55
CA GLY A 217 11.50 -2.58 40.16
C GLY A 217 10.73 -3.75 39.53
N LEU A 218 10.21 -3.60 38.32
CA LEU A 218 9.51 -4.68 37.62
C LEU A 218 10.50 -5.61 36.90
N PRO A 219 10.22 -6.94 36.87
CA PRO A 219 11.09 -7.90 36.18
C PRO A 219 11.20 -7.59 34.67
N GLU A 220 12.33 -7.95 34.10
CA GLU A 220 12.50 -7.89 32.65
C GLU A 220 11.52 -8.83 31.97
N ARG A 221 10.84 -8.31 30.95
CA ARG A 221 9.90 -9.06 30.13
C ARG A 221 9.83 -8.44 28.75
N ASP A 222 9.81 -9.28 27.72
CA ASP A 222 9.60 -8.86 26.33
C ASP A 222 8.14 -8.49 26.10
N GLY A 223 7.93 -7.47 25.28
CA GLY A 223 6.62 -6.96 24.94
C GLY A 223 6.65 -5.47 24.57
N LEU A 224 5.47 -4.93 24.31
CA LEU A 224 5.28 -3.55 23.87
C LEU A 224 4.63 -2.72 24.99
N LEU A 225 5.38 -1.78 25.56
CA LEU A 225 4.91 -0.94 26.66
C LEU A 225 3.98 0.16 26.13
N VAL A 226 2.76 0.21 26.64
CA VAL A 226 1.77 1.24 26.34
C VAL A 226 2.19 2.55 27.02
N HIS A 227 2.53 3.55 26.22
CA HIS A 227 2.91 4.89 26.68
C HIS A 227 1.72 5.84 26.81
N ALA A 228 0.72 5.71 25.91
CA ALA A 228 -0.53 6.45 25.99
C ALA A 228 -1.66 5.59 25.34
N VAL A 229 -2.90 5.89 25.75
CA VAL A 229 -4.11 5.28 25.21
C VAL A 229 -4.99 6.41 24.69
N GLU A 230 -5.57 6.23 23.51
CA GLU A 230 -6.51 7.16 22.88
C GLU A 230 -7.83 7.09 23.63
N GLU A 231 -8.31 8.24 24.13
CA GLU A 231 -9.55 8.35 24.87
C GLU A 231 -10.74 7.86 24.02
N SER A 232 -11.60 7.03 24.61
CA SER A 232 -12.70 6.37 23.92
C SER A 232 -12.30 5.47 22.75
N GLY A 233 -11.01 5.20 22.57
CA GLY A 233 -10.48 4.24 21.58
C GLY A 233 -10.74 2.79 21.97
N PRO A 234 -10.51 1.83 21.07
CA PRO A 234 -10.72 0.40 21.35
C PRO A 234 -9.96 -0.10 22.57
N ALA A 235 -8.70 0.31 22.75
CA ALA A 235 -7.89 -0.06 23.91
C ALA A 235 -8.44 0.50 25.22
N ASP A 236 -8.90 1.76 25.22
CA ASP A 236 -9.49 2.41 26.39
C ASP A 236 -10.78 1.73 26.82
N ARG A 237 -11.68 1.48 25.87
CA ARG A 237 -12.94 0.74 26.13
C ARG A 237 -12.69 -0.68 26.65
N ALA A 238 -11.62 -1.33 26.20
CA ALA A 238 -11.22 -2.65 26.67
C ALA A 238 -10.47 -2.62 28.02
N GLY A 239 -10.16 -1.44 28.56
CA GLY A 239 -9.49 -1.28 29.84
C GLY A 239 -7.98 -1.44 29.79
N ILE A 240 -7.35 -1.33 28.62
CA ILE A 240 -5.90 -1.20 28.47
C ILE A 240 -5.49 0.17 28.98
N ARG A 241 -4.38 0.24 29.72
CA ARG A 241 -3.93 1.46 30.39
C ARG A 241 -2.48 1.80 30.07
N ARG A 242 -2.12 3.05 30.25
CA ARG A 242 -0.72 3.44 30.24
C ARG A 242 0.06 2.64 31.29
N GLY A 243 1.19 2.07 30.89
CA GLY A 243 2.03 1.23 31.73
C GLY A 243 1.79 -0.28 31.55
N ASP A 244 0.74 -0.68 30.84
CA ASP A 244 0.56 -2.09 30.46
C ASP A 244 1.62 -2.49 29.43
N LEU A 245 2.09 -3.74 29.53
CA LEU A 245 3.00 -4.33 28.56
C LEU A 245 2.21 -5.36 27.73
N ILE A 246 1.97 -5.10 26.47
CA ILE A 246 1.34 -6.05 25.56
C ILE A 246 2.33 -7.15 25.24
N VAL A 247 2.02 -8.40 25.55
CA VAL A 247 2.92 -9.54 25.38
C VAL A 247 2.43 -10.55 24.36
N SER A 248 1.12 -10.57 24.05
CA SER A 248 0.59 -11.40 22.96
C SER A 248 -0.67 -10.81 22.34
N VAL A 249 -0.97 -11.21 21.10
CA VAL A 249 -2.22 -10.96 20.38
C VAL A 249 -2.64 -12.24 19.66
N GLY A 250 -3.91 -12.65 19.82
CA GLY A 250 -4.43 -13.90 19.24
C GLY A 250 -3.60 -15.14 19.64
N GLY A 251 -3.07 -15.16 20.86
CA GLY A 251 -2.21 -16.25 21.36
C GLY A 251 -0.77 -16.23 20.82
N GLN A 252 -0.40 -15.30 19.93
CA GLN A 252 0.97 -15.17 19.40
C GLN A 252 1.75 -14.14 20.21
N PRO A 253 2.99 -14.42 20.64
CA PRO A 253 3.85 -13.45 21.32
C PRO A 253 4.11 -12.22 20.44
N VAL A 254 4.19 -11.04 21.05
CA VAL A 254 4.56 -9.80 20.35
C VAL A 254 5.69 -9.09 21.09
N THR A 255 6.71 -8.73 20.33
CA THR A 255 7.89 -7.99 20.79
C THR A 255 8.15 -6.76 19.91
N THR A 256 7.55 -6.72 18.71
CA THR A 256 7.67 -5.64 17.74
C THR A 256 6.29 -5.06 17.38
N VAL A 257 6.29 -3.81 16.94
CA VAL A 257 5.06 -3.14 16.47
C VAL A 257 4.49 -3.87 15.25
N GLU A 258 5.35 -4.43 14.41
CA GLU A 258 4.99 -5.20 13.23
C GLU A 258 4.24 -6.49 13.59
N GLU A 259 4.72 -7.24 14.59
CA GLU A 259 4.04 -8.45 15.08
C GLU A 259 2.66 -8.11 15.66
N LEU A 260 2.57 -7.05 16.47
CA LEU A 260 1.29 -6.57 16.98
C LEU A 260 0.34 -6.19 15.83
N ALA A 261 0.82 -5.44 14.86
CA ALA A 261 0.02 -5.00 13.73
C ALA A 261 -0.48 -6.18 12.88
N THR A 262 0.37 -7.19 12.67
CA THR A 262 0.00 -8.43 11.94
C THR A 262 -1.08 -9.20 12.70
N GLY A 263 -0.90 -9.40 14.01
CA GLY A 263 -1.87 -10.09 14.85
C GLY A 263 -3.22 -9.37 14.92
N LEU A 264 -3.19 -8.03 15.03
CA LEU A 264 -4.42 -7.22 15.00
C LEU A 264 -5.14 -7.28 13.65
N SER A 265 -4.40 -7.35 12.54
CA SER A 265 -5.01 -7.48 11.21
C SER A 265 -5.70 -8.83 11.03
N ALA A 266 -5.05 -9.90 11.45
CA ALA A 266 -5.65 -11.24 11.42
C ALA A 266 -6.92 -11.34 12.28
N ALA A 267 -6.96 -10.60 13.40
CA ALA A 267 -8.13 -10.52 14.29
C ALA A 267 -9.21 -9.53 13.79
N GLY A 268 -8.83 -8.58 12.93
CA GLY A 268 -9.73 -7.53 12.43
C GLY A 268 -10.91 -8.03 11.62
N ASP A 269 -10.72 -9.13 10.90
CA ASP A 269 -11.79 -9.79 10.14
C ASP A 269 -12.87 -10.39 11.06
N ALA A 270 -12.47 -10.80 12.27
CA ALA A 270 -13.38 -11.31 13.31
C ALA A 270 -14.05 -10.17 14.13
N GLY A 271 -13.61 -8.91 13.95
CA GLY A 271 -14.13 -7.76 14.69
C GLY A 271 -13.66 -7.65 16.14
N ASN A 272 -12.81 -8.56 16.61
CA ASN A 272 -12.24 -8.57 17.96
C ASN A 272 -10.81 -9.12 17.97
N ALA A 273 -10.05 -8.80 19.01
CA ALA A 273 -8.73 -9.39 19.25
C ALA A 273 -8.57 -9.73 20.74
N ASP A 274 -8.05 -10.90 21.03
CA ASP A 274 -7.65 -11.30 22.37
C ASP A 274 -6.18 -10.89 22.59
N LEU A 275 -5.95 -10.00 23.54
CA LEU A 275 -4.62 -9.57 23.94
C LEU A 275 -4.29 -10.08 25.35
N VAL A 276 -3.02 -10.41 25.58
CA VAL A 276 -2.50 -10.56 26.94
C VAL A 276 -1.62 -9.37 27.25
N VAL A 277 -1.90 -8.69 28.35
CA VAL A 277 -1.09 -7.60 28.86
C VAL A 277 -0.55 -7.92 30.26
N VAL A 278 0.61 -7.38 30.58
CA VAL A 278 1.18 -7.46 31.94
C VAL A 278 1.04 -6.09 32.57
N ARG A 279 0.25 -6.02 33.64
CA ARG A 279 0.05 -4.84 34.46
C ARG A 279 0.78 -5.01 35.80
N GLY A 280 1.88 -4.29 35.97
CA GLY A 280 2.79 -4.58 37.09
C GLY A 280 3.43 -5.96 36.92
N VAL A 281 3.00 -6.92 37.74
CA VAL A 281 3.42 -8.33 37.68
C VAL A 281 2.33 -9.28 37.21
N ASP A 282 1.08 -8.82 37.10
CA ASP A 282 -0.08 -9.65 36.80
C ASP A 282 -0.31 -9.73 35.29
N GLU A 283 -0.62 -10.92 34.79
CA GLU A 283 -1.09 -11.14 33.42
C GLU A 283 -2.61 -11.01 33.34
N LEU A 284 -3.07 -10.21 32.40
CA LEU A 284 -4.49 -9.97 32.15
C LEU A 284 -4.81 -10.32 30.70
N ALA A 285 -5.79 -11.22 30.51
CA ALA A 285 -6.39 -11.43 29.19
C ALA A 285 -7.45 -10.34 28.95
N ILE A 286 -7.33 -9.63 27.84
CA ILE A 286 -8.21 -8.52 27.48
C ILE A 286 -8.73 -8.76 26.07
N ALA A 287 -10.06 -8.90 25.94
CA ALA A 287 -10.73 -8.92 24.65
C ALA A 287 -10.99 -7.48 24.19
N VAL A 288 -10.46 -7.12 23.04
CA VAL A 288 -10.66 -5.79 22.42
C VAL A 288 -11.64 -5.92 21.27
N ASN A 289 -12.76 -5.22 21.35
CA ASN A 289 -13.72 -5.13 20.27
C ASN A 289 -13.42 -3.92 19.40
N PHE A 290 -13.32 -4.15 18.09
CA PHE A 290 -13.16 -3.11 17.09
C PHE A 290 -14.52 -2.80 16.48
N GLU A 291 -15.33 -1.95 17.14
CA GLU A 291 -16.54 -1.42 16.53
C GLU A 291 -16.18 -0.61 15.29
N GLN A 292 -17.04 -0.70 14.28
CA GLN A 292 -16.94 0.09 13.06
C GLN A 292 -16.90 1.58 13.42
N THR A 293 -15.75 2.21 13.32
CA THR A 293 -15.73 3.65 13.09
C THR A 293 -16.23 3.82 11.66
N ALA A 294 -17.51 4.17 11.50
CA ALA A 294 -17.99 4.70 10.23
C ALA A 294 -17.02 5.78 9.77
N PRO A 295 -16.70 5.87 8.48
CA PRO A 295 -15.86 6.97 8.00
C PRO A 295 -16.52 8.27 8.41
N SER A 296 -15.85 9.04 9.24
CA SER A 296 -16.22 10.40 9.56
C SER A 296 -16.02 11.28 8.32
N GLY A 297 -16.97 11.20 7.44
CA GLY A 297 -17.10 11.97 6.22
C GLY A 297 -18.49 12.53 6.16
N GLN A 298 -18.69 13.66 6.85
CA GLN A 298 -19.53 14.78 6.42
C GLN A 298 -19.71 15.72 7.62
N ALA A 299 -18.80 16.66 7.76
CA ALA A 299 -19.16 17.91 8.40
C ALA A 299 -19.86 18.75 7.33
N SER A 300 -21.19 18.92 7.51
CA SER A 300 -22.02 19.89 6.84
C SER A 300 -21.56 21.30 7.19
N ALA A 301 -21.57 22.15 6.23
CA ALA A 301 -21.84 23.57 6.11
C ALA A 301 -20.79 24.31 5.31
#